data_7e77effe8b57b69a6094ae4c8d91c73c
#
_entry.id   7e77effe8b57b69a6094ae4c8d91c73c
#
_cell.length_a   1.000
_cell.length_b   1.000
_cell.length_c   1.000
_cell.angle_alpha   90.00
_cell.angle_beta   90.00
_cell.angle_gamma   90.00
#
_symmetry.space_group_name_H-M   'P 1'
#
loop_
_entity.id
_entity.type
_entity.pdbx_description
1 polymer ?
#
loop_
_entity_poly.entity_id
_entity_poly.type
_entity_poly.pdbx_seq_one_letter_code
_entity_poly.pdbx_strand_id
1 'polypeptide(L)'
;MPEGSQRLISFWVGTVLMGLAMLAPFGVNEYYQSFLLQVFLVIALAQAWNLISGMTGYVSFGHAAFFGVGAYAGALLLTWGFPWWAAILHGAGIAALLAVPLGFLTLRLRGPYFAIAMLGLNEVGRIVATLWVDVTKGGTGLTLSPTLLPSLDMKYLTMLGLALGATLLVAWVHRNRCGLELRAIREDEEA
;
A
#
# COMPACT_ATOMS: atom_id res chain seq x y z
N MET A 1 32.19 -7.44 14.47
CA MET A 1 32.38 -6.94 13.08
C MET A 1 31.98 -5.49 13.06
N PRO A 2 32.73 -4.58 12.46
CA PRO A 2 32.43 -3.16 12.50
C PRO A 2 31.10 -2.87 11.76
N GLU A 3 30.18 -2.15 12.42
CA GLU A 3 28.85 -1.78 11.88
C GLU A 3 28.87 -1.16 10.49
N GLY A 4 29.98 -0.53 10.10
CA GLY A 4 30.17 0.06 8.78
C GLY A 4 30.20 -0.96 7.64
N SER A 5 30.77 -2.13 7.85
CA SER A 5 30.86 -3.16 6.79
C SER A 5 29.51 -3.83 6.52
N GLN A 6 28.67 -4.02 7.53
CA GLN A 6 27.32 -4.57 7.38
C GLN A 6 26.40 -3.59 6.66
N ARG A 7 26.51 -2.29 6.93
CA ARG A 7 25.74 -1.25 6.22
C ARG A 7 26.13 -1.16 4.75
N LEU A 8 27.43 -1.29 4.46
CA LEU A 8 27.93 -1.28 3.07
C LEU A 8 27.45 -2.50 2.29
N ILE A 9 27.53 -3.69 2.87
CA ILE A 9 27.05 -4.94 2.27
C ILE A 9 25.54 -4.86 2.00
N SER A 10 24.74 -4.43 2.98
CA SER A 10 23.29 -4.27 2.82
C SER A 10 22.93 -3.27 1.71
N PHE A 11 23.70 -2.18 1.59
CA PHE A 11 23.51 -1.21 0.51
C PHE A 11 23.77 -1.82 -0.87
N TRP A 12 24.91 -2.51 -1.04
CA TRP A 12 25.26 -3.15 -2.31
C TRP A 12 24.30 -4.28 -2.68
N VAL A 13 23.90 -5.11 -1.72
CA VAL A 13 22.90 -6.17 -1.94
C VAL A 13 21.56 -5.56 -2.37
N GLY A 14 21.10 -4.51 -1.72
CA GLY A 14 19.88 -3.81 -2.12
C GLY A 14 19.95 -3.22 -3.53
N THR A 15 21.10 -2.61 -3.89
CA THR A 15 21.32 -2.03 -5.22
C THR A 15 21.35 -3.11 -6.31
N VAL A 16 21.99 -4.23 -6.05
CA VAL A 16 22.05 -5.36 -7.00
C VAL A 16 20.67 -5.99 -7.17
N LEU A 17 19.95 -6.23 -6.09
CA LEU A 17 18.59 -6.77 -6.15
C LEU A 17 17.63 -5.84 -6.91
N MET A 18 17.76 -4.54 -6.72
CA MET A 18 16.98 -3.54 -7.45
C MET A 18 17.31 -3.53 -8.94
N GLY A 19 18.61 -3.61 -9.29
CA GLY A 19 19.04 -3.72 -10.69
C GLY A 19 18.53 -4.99 -11.36
N LEU A 20 18.60 -6.14 -10.68
CA LEU A 20 18.04 -7.40 -11.16
C LEU A 20 16.52 -7.32 -11.33
N ALA A 21 15.80 -6.70 -10.39
CA ALA A 21 14.37 -6.50 -10.50
C ALA A 21 13.98 -5.60 -11.68
N MET A 22 14.77 -4.57 -12.01
CA MET A 22 14.52 -3.73 -13.18
C MET A 22 14.78 -4.45 -14.51
N LEU A 23 15.70 -5.41 -14.54
CA LEU A 23 16.05 -6.17 -15.74
C LEU A 23 15.14 -7.41 -15.93
N ALA A 24 14.41 -7.82 -14.91
CA ALA A 24 13.57 -9.01 -14.95
C ALA A 24 12.56 -9.04 -16.13
N PRO A 25 11.87 -7.93 -16.51
CA PRO A 25 10.94 -7.95 -17.65
C PRO A 25 11.56 -8.44 -18.96
N PHE A 26 12.86 -8.23 -19.16
CA PHE A 26 13.56 -8.57 -20.41
C PHE A 26 14.04 -10.01 -20.50
N GLY A 27 14.06 -10.75 -19.39
CA GLY A 27 14.64 -12.10 -19.36
C GLY A 27 13.79 -13.16 -18.65
N VAL A 28 12.62 -12.79 -18.10
CA VAL A 28 11.81 -13.69 -17.29
C VAL A 28 10.45 -13.91 -17.94
N ASN A 29 9.94 -15.17 -17.88
CA ASN A 29 8.63 -15.52 -18.42
C ASN A 29 7.50 -14.76 -17.72
N GLU A 30 6.37 -14.56 -18.42
CA GLU A 30 5.17 -13.86 -17.93
C GLU A 30 4.64 -14.40 -16.59
N TYR A 31 4.80 -15.70 -16.35
CA TYR A 31 4.44 -16.32 -15.07
C TYR A 31 5.23 -15.73 -13.90
N TYR A 32 6.54 -15.65 -14.02
CA TYR A 32 7.41 -15.09 -12.98
C TYR A 32 7.23 -13.58 -12.84
N GLN A 33 6.96 -12.87 -13.94
CA GLN A 33 6.62 -11.44 -13.88
C GLN A 33 5.35 -11.21 -13.06
N SER A 34 4.30 -12.02 -13.30
CA SER A 34 3.04 -11.94 -12.56
C SER A 34 3.22 -12.28 -11.08
N PHE A 35 4.08 -13.26 -10.77
CA PHE A 35 4.43 -13.60 -9.40
C PHE A 35 5.17 -12.45 -8.68
N LEU A 36 6.19 -11.88 -9.31
CA LEU A 36 6.95 -10.76 -8.77
C LEU A 36 6.09 -9.51 -8.58
N LEU A 37 5.14 -9.26 -9.49
CA LEU A 37 4.16 -8.18 -9.35
C LEU A 37 3.36 -8.32 -8.04
N GLN A 38 2.91 -9.51 -7.70
CA GLN A 38 2.23 -9.76 -6.42
C GLN A 38 3.16 -9.57 -5.22
N VAL A 39 4.41 -9.99 -5.33
CA VAL A 39 5.43 -9.76 -4.28
C VAL A 39 5.62 -8.26 -4.04
N PHE A 40 5.74 -7.45 -5.09
CA PHE A 40 5.88 -6.00 -4.96
C PHE A 40 4.64 -5.34 -4.35
N LEU A 41 3.44 -5.82 -4.70
CA LEU A 41 2.21 -5.37 -4.06
C LEU A 41 2.25 -5.64 -2.55
N VAL A 42 2.62 -6.84 -2.13
CA VAL A 42 2.73 -7.20 -0.72
C VAL A 42 3.79 -6.36 -0.02
N ILE A 43 4.94 -6.11 -0.65
CA ILE A 43 5.99 -5.23 -0.12
C ILE A 43 5.44 -3.82 0.09
N ALA A 44 4.76 -3.23 -0.91
CA ALA A 44 4.19 -1.89 -0.79
C ALA A 44 3.17 -1.80 0.36
N LEU A 45 2.28 -2.78 0.48
CA LEU A 45 1.30 -2.86 1.57
C LEU A 45 1.96 -3.05 2.94
N ALA A 46 2.99 -3.91 3.02
CA ALA A 46 3.75 -4.12 4.26
C ALA A 46 4.48 -2.85 4.70
N GLN A 47 5.05 -2.09 3.77
CA GLN A 47 5.68 -0.80 4.08
C GLN A 47 4.66 0.25 4.54
N ALA A 48 3.49 0.31 3.91
CA ALA A 48 2.41 1.19 4.34
C ALA A 48 1.92 0.82 5.76
N TRP A 49 1.79 -0.48 6.05
CA TRP A 49 1.44 -0.98 7.38
C TRP A 49 2.52 -0.66 8.41
N ASN A 50 3.80 -0.81 8.06
CA ASN A 50 4.95 -0.53 8.92
C ASN A 50 5.02 0.94 9.33
N LEU A 51 4.57 1.87 8.48
CA LEU A 51 4.56 3.29 8.78
C LEU A 51 3.67 3.62 9.99
N ILE A 52 2.51 2.99 10.09
CA ILE A 52 1.60 3.18 11.24
C ILE A 52 1.95 2.19 12.33
N SER A 53 1.80 0.89 12.08
CA SER A 53 1.88 -0.13 13.13
C SER A 53 3.31 -0.35 13.62
N GLY A 54 4.30 -0.22 12.75
CA GLY A 54 5.71 -0.40 13.14
C GLY A 54 6.27 0.78 13.94
N MET A 55 5.88 2.01 13.60
CA MET A 55 6.43 3.20 14.25
C MET A 55 5.65 3.63 15.48
N THR A 56 4.31 3.66 15.41
CA THR A 56 3.46 4.14 16.52
C THR A 56 3.04 3.05 17.49
N GLY A 57 3.24 1.76 17.14
CA GLY A 57 2.76 0.63 17.95
C GLY A 57 1.28 0.32 17.79
N TYR A 58 0.50 1.17 17.12
CA TYR A 58 -0.91 0.92 16.86
C TYR A 58 -1.12 -0.17 15.81
N VAL A 59 -1.70 -1.30 16.17
CA VAL A 59 -1.99 -2.38 15.22
C VAL A 59 -3.19 -1.99 14.35
N SER A 60 -2.95 -1.60 13.10
CA SER A 60 -4.00 -1.21 12.16
C SER A 60 -4.40 -2.37 11.26
N PHE A 61 -5.65 -2.82 11.38
CA PHE A 61 -6.27 -3.80 10.48
C PHE A 61 -7.09 -3.15 9.36
N GLY A 62 -7.18 -1.81 9.32
CA GLY A 62 -7.99 -1.07 8.35
C GLY A 62 -7.34 -0.90 6.97
N HIS A 63 -6.08 -1.29 6.78
CA HIS A 63 -5.36 -1.07 5.50
C HIS A 63 -6.06 -1.70 4.31
N ALA A 64 -6.68 -2.87 4.49
CA ALA A 64 -7.41 -3.55 3.43
C ALA A 64 -8.63 -2.76 2.94
N ALA A 65 -9.35 -2.06 3.85
CA ALA A 65 -10.48 -1.20 3.48
C ALA A 65 -10.03 -0.02 2.59
N PHE A 66 -8.96 0.69 2.99
CA PHE A 66 -8.43 1.81 2.19
C PHE A 66 -7.86 1.36 0.85
N PHE A 67 -7.17 0.21 0.83
CA PHE A 67 -6.71 -0.40 -0.41
C PHE A 67 -7.89 -0.75 -1.32
N GLY A 68 -8.95 -1.36 -0.78
CA GLY A 68 -10.17 -1.69 -1.50
C GLY A 68 -10.84 -0.46 -2.10
N VAL A 69 -10.99 0.63 -1.33
CA VAL A 69 -11.54 1.90 -1.82
C VAL A 69 -10.73 2.45 -2.98
N GLY A 70 -9.41 2.50 -2.85
CA GLY A 70 -8.51 2.95 -3.92
C GLY A 70 -8.61 2.08 -5.17
N ALA A 71 -8.67 0.76 -5.01
CA ALA A 71 -8.78 -0.20 -6.09
C ALA A 71 -10.12 -0.05 -6.85
N TYR A 72 -11.25 0.04 -6.14
CA TYR A 72 -12.56 0.25 -6.75
C TYR A 72 -12.66 1.61 -7.44
N ALA A 73 -12.17 2.68 -6.82
CA ALA A 73 -12.15 4.00 -7.44
C ALA A 73 -11.30 4.04 -8.71
N GLY A 74 -10.12 3.44 -8.69
CA GLY A 74 -9.27 3.31 -9.87
C GLY A 74 -9.91 2.46 -10.97
N ALA A 75 -10.53 1.33 -10.61
CA ALA A 75 -11.22 0.47 -11.55
C ALA A 75 -12.40 1.17 -12.24
N LEU A 76 -13.21 1.94 -11.50
CA LEU A 76 -14.30 2.74 -12.06
C LEU A 76 -13.80 3.80 -13.04
N LEU A 77 -12.72 4.50 -12.71
CA LEU A 77 -12.12 5.49 -13.59
C LEU A 77 -11.61 4.87 -14.90
N LEU A 78 -11.05 3.66 -14.83
CA LEU A 78 -10.66 2.91 -16.02
C LEU A 78 -11.89 2.58 -16.92
N THR A 79 -13.01 2.18 -16.31
CA THR A 79 -14.26 1.92 -17.08
C THR A 79 -14.83 3.18 -17.72
N TRP A 80 -14.56 4.36 -17.16
CA TRP A 80 -14.96 5.67 -17.72
C TRP A 80 -13.98 6.19 -18.79
N GLY A 81 -12.95 5.40 -19.14
CA GLY A 81 -12.00 5.74 -20.20
C GLY A 81 -10.83 6.62 -19.74
N PHE A 82 -10.61 6.77 -18.43
CA PHE A 82 -9.41 7.46 -17.96
C PHE A 82 -8.17 6.58 -18.20
N PRO A 83 -7.01 7.18 -18.49
CA PRO A 83 -5.78 6.44 -18.65
C PRO A 83 -5.36 5.80 -17.30
N TRP A 84 -4.71 4.64 -17.37
CA TRP A 84 -4.37 3.83 -16.20
C TRP A 84 -3.56 4.56 -15.12
N TRP A 85 -2.63 5.44 -15.50
CA TRP A 85 -1.85 6.25 -14.56
C TRP A 85 -2.73 7.28 -13.81
N ALA A 86 -3.69 7.89 -14.48
CA ALA A 86 -4.65 8.81 -13.85
C ALA A 86 -5.58 8.05 -12.90
N ALA A 87 -6.02 6.84 -13.27
CA ALA A 87 -6.84 5.99 -12.43
C ALA A 87 -6.13 5.62 -11.11
N ILE A 88 -4.82 5.32 -11.16
CA ILE A 88 -4.01 5.07 -9.95
C ILE A 88 -3.93 6.31 -9.06
N LEU A 89 -3.61 7.47 -9.64
CA LEU A 89 -3.45 8.72 -8.87
C LEU A 89 -4.77 9.15 -8.21
N HIS A 90 -5.87 9.11 -8.95
CA HIS A 90 -7.18 9.48 -8.40
C HIS A 90 -7.68 8.44 -7.40
N GLY A 91 -7.48 7.13 -7.65
CA GLY A 91 -7.80 6.07 -6.69
C GLY A 91 -7.05 6.26 -5.37
N ALA A 92 -5.76 6.57 -5.44
CA ALA A 92 -4.97 6.89 -4.25
C ALA A 92 -5.47 8.16 -3.55
N GLY A 93 -5.83 9.21 -4.32
CA GLY A 93 -6.39 10.45 -3.79
C GLY A 93 -7.73 10.25 -3.07
N ILE A 94 -8.63 9.45 -3.64
CA ILE A 94 -9.93 9.12 -3.01
C ILE A 94 -9.72 8.30 -1.72
N ALA A 95 -8.82 7.32 -1.73
CA ALA A 95 -8.49 6.57 -0.54
C ALA A 95 -7.90 7.47 0.56
N ALA A 96 -6.99 8.38 0.20
CA ALA A 96 -6.41 9.35 1.13
C ALA A 96 -7.46 10.32 1.69
N LEU A 97 -8.37 10.81 0.84
CA LEU A 97 -9.45 11.70 1.26
C LEU A 97 -10.38 11.04 2.28
N LEU A 98 -10.70 9.77 2.09
CA LEU A 98 -11.49 8.99 3.05
C LEU A 98 -10.68 8.63 4.32
N ALA A 99 -9.38 8.44 4.20
CA ALA A 99 -8.53 8.11 5.34
C ALA A 99 -8.44 9.26 6.35
N VAL A 100 -8.54 10.53 5.92
CA VAL A 100 -8.46 11.69 6.81
C VAL A 100 -9.58 11.71 7.86
N PRO A 101 -10.89 11.72 7.51
CA PRO A 101 -11.95 11.75 8.51
C PRO A 101 -12.00 10.48 9.34
N LEU A 102 -11.78 9.30 8.74
CA LEU A 102 -11.78 8.03 9.44
C LEU A 102 -10.59 7.92 10.40
N GLY A 103 -9.42 8.37 9.99
CA GLY A 103 -8.25 8.46 10.84
C GLY A 103 -8.46 9.40 12.01
N PHE A 104 -9.03 10.59 11.78
CA PHE A 104 -9.35 11.54 12.85
C PHE A 104 -10.31 10.94 13.90
N LEU A 105 -11.26 10.12 13.46
CA LEU A 105 -12.21 9.45 14.35
C LEU A 105 -11.55 8.30 15.13
N THR A 106 -10.75 7.47 14.44
CA THR A 106 -10.19 6.24 15.02
C THR A 106 -8.93 6.49 15.85
N LEU A 107 -8.10 7.49 15.51
CA LEU A 107 -6.91 7.85 16.29
C LEU A 107 -7.23 8.48 17.67
N ARG A 108 -8.49 8.73 17.98
CA ARG A 108 -8.93 9.10 19.35
C ARG A 108 -8.99 7.89 20.28
N LEU A 109 -8.98 6.68 19.71
CA LEU A 109 -9.03 5.42 20.46
C LEU A 109 -7.60 4.97 20.75
N ARG A 110 -7.37 4.50 21.98
CA ARG A 110 -6.04 4.06 22.43
C ARG A 110 -5.96 2.54 22.49
N GLY A 111 -4.73 2.02 22.29
CA GLY A 111 -4.41 0.61 22.45
C GLY A 111 -5.32 -0.35 21.67
N PRO A 112 -5.86 -1.40 22.33
CA PRO A 112 -6.67 -2.44 21.67
C PRO A 112 -7.95 -1.90 21.02
N TYR A 113 -8.52 -0.81 21.54
CA TYR A 113 -9.75 -0.22 20.99
C TYR A 113 -9.55 0.32 19.58
N PHE A 114 -8.38 0.87 19.27
CA PHE A 114 -8.01 1.27 17.91
C PHE A 114 -8.02 0.07 16.96
N ALA A 115 -7.40 -1.04 17.36
CA ALA A 115 -7.34 -2.24 16.54
C ALA A 115 -8.75 -2.82 16.25
N ILE A 116 -9.63 -2.85 17.26
CA ILE A 116 -11.02 -3.31 17.13
C ILE A 116 -11.82 -2.37 16.20
N ALA A 117 -11.66 -1.05 16.35
CA ALA A 117 -12.31 -0.09 15.48
C ALA A 117 -11.86 -0.23 14.01
N MET A 118 -10.57 -0.47 13.79
CA MET A 118 -10.03 -0.70 12.45
C MET A 118 -10.49 -2.02 11.83
N LEU A 119 -10.67 -3.08 12.62
CA LEU A 119 -11.34 -4.31 12.18
C LEU A 119 -12.80 -4.04 11.78
N GLY A 120 -13.54 -3.31 12.61
CA GLY A 120 -14.90 -2.89 12.31
C GLY A 120 -14.99 -2.07 11.03
N LEU A 121 -14.08 -1.11 10.83
CA LEU A 121 -13.99 -0.30 9.62
C LEU A 121 -13.76 -1.16 8.37
N ASN A 122 -12.86 -2.15 8.47
CA ASN A 122 -12.61 -3.07 7.37
C ASN A 122 -13.85 -3.89 7.00
N GLU A 123 -14.59 -4.37 8.01
CA GLU A 123 -15.83 -5.12 7.78
C GLU A 123 -16.94 -4.24 7.21
N VAL A 124 -17.10 -3.01 7.70
CA VAL A 124 -18.03 -2.03 7.12
C VAL A 124 -17.68 -1.76 5.65
N GLY A 125 -16.41 -1.55 5.33
CA GLY A 125 -15.95 -1.36 3.95
C GLY A 125 -16.32 -2.56 3.06
N ARG A 126 -16.14 -3.78 3.56
CA ARG A 126 -16.52 -5.02 2.86
C ARG A 126 -18.02 -5.11 2.63
N ILE A 127 -18.83 -4.80 3.65
CA ILE A 127 -20.30 -4.82 3.57
C ILE A 127 -20.78 -3.76 2.56
N VAL A 128 -20.27 -2.53 2.64
CA VAL A 128 -20.60 -1.46 1.69
C VAL A 128 -20.25 -1.89 0.26
N ALA A 129 -19.07 -2.45 0.04
CA ALA A 129 -18.65 -2.96 -1.27
C ALA A 129 -19.58 -4.08 -1.77
N THR A 130 -20.11 -4.92 -0.90
CA THR A 130 -21.01 -6.02 -1.28
C THR A 130 -22.44 -5.54 -1.56
N LEU A 131 -22.93 -4.57 -0.80
CA LEU A 131 -24.30 -4.08 -0.92
C LEU A 131 -24.48 -3.01 -2.00
N TRP A 132 -23.44 -2.25 -2.32
CA TRP A 132 -23.52 -1.17 -3.31
C TRP A 132 -23.37 -1.70 -4.75
N VAL A 133 -24.31 -2.54 -5.16
CA VAL A 133 -24.30 -3.29 -6.41
C VAL A 133 -24.14 -2.39 -7.66
N ASP A 134 -24.73 -1.20 -7.65
CA ASP A 134 -24.67 -0.28 -8.79
C ASP A 134 -23.25 0.19 -9.11
N VAL A 135 -22.41 0.35 -8.09
CA VAL A 135 -21.03 0.87 -8.22
C VAL A 135 -20.01 -0.25 -8.23
N THR A 136 -20.08 -1.18 -7.29
CA THR A 136 -19.06 -2.21 -7.07
C THR A 136 -19.36 -3.53 -7.77
N LYS A 137 -20.58 -3.69 -8.30
CA LYS A 137 -21.15 -4.96 -8.77
C LYS A 137 -21.31 -6.02 -7.68
N GLY A 138 -21.28 -5.58 -6.41
CA GLY A 138 -21.52 -6.44 -5.24
C GLY A 138 -20.58 -7.64 -5.14
N GLY A 139 -21.13 -8.81 -4.86
CA GLY A 139 -20.35 -10.04 -4.70
C GLY A 139 -19.67 -10.57 -5.96
N THR A 140 -20.04 -10.12 -7.16
CA THR A 140 -19.38 -10.50 -8.42
C THR A 140 -18.11 -9.70 -8.70
N GLY A 141 -17.99 -8.50 -8.09
CA GLY A 141 -16.87 -7.60 -8.29
C GLY A 141 -16.83 -6.94 -9.66
N LEU A 142 -15.93 -5.98 -9.82
CA LEU A 142 -15.69 -5.28 -11.09
C LEU A 142 -14.72 -6.09 -11.95
N THR A 143 -15.18 -6.51 -13.13
CA THR A 143 -14.33 -7.15 -14.15
C THR A 143 -13.86 -6.09 -15.14
N LEU A 144 -12.55 -5.90 -15.24
CA LEU A 144 -11.95 -4.97 -16.19
C LEU A 144 -11.61 -5.69 -17.49
N SER A 145 -11.94 -5.07 -18.64
CA SER A 145 -11.48 -5.57 -19.93
C SER A 145 -9.94 -5.49 -20.01
N PRO A 146 -9.26 -6.54 -20.53
CA PRO A 146 -7.81 -6.52 -20.72
C PRO A 146 -7.30 -5.32 -21.55
N THR A 147 -8.15 -4.80 -22.44
CA THR A 147 -7.83 -3.64 -23.30
C THR A 147 -7.67 -2.32 -22.53
N LEU A 148 -8.25 -2.22 -21.34
CA LEU A 148 -8.15 -1.03 -20.47
C LEU A 148 -6.89 -1.04 -19.63
N LEU A 149 -6.23 -2.19 -19.54
CA LEU A 149 -5.05 -2.38 -18.68
C LEU A 149 -3.77 -2.19 -19.51
N PRO A 150 -2.71 -1.63 -18.91
CA PRO A 150 -1.41 -1.54 -19.56
C PRO A 150 -0.79 -2.93 -19.79
N SER A 151 0.26 -3.01 -20.61
CA SER A 151 1.03 -4.23 -20.82
C SER A 151 1.55 -4.81 -19.49
N LEU A 152 1.88 -6.10 -19.48
CA LEU A 152 2.39 -6.77 -18.27
C LEU A 152 3.67 -6.09 -17.76
N ASP A 153 4.58 -5.71 -18.67
CA ASP A 153 5.81 -5.00 -18.34
C ASP A 153 5.54 -3.67 -17.65
N MET A 154 4.55 -2.91 -18.14
CA MET A 154 4.16 -1.63 -17.57
C MET A 154 3.55 -1.80 -16.17
N LYS A 155 2.70 -2.83 -15.97
CA LYS A 155 2.18 -3.19 -14.64
C LYS A 155 3.31 -3.55 -13.68
N TYR A 156 4.26 -4.37 -14.16
CA TYR A 156 5.42 -4.77 -13.39
C TYR A 156 6.25 -3.57 -12.93
N LEU A 157 6.65 -2.69 -13.87
CA LEU A 157 7.44 -1.50 -13.57
C LEU A 157 6.69 -0.54 -12.63
N THR A 158 5.39 -0.41 -12.79
CA THR A 158 4.57 0.43 -11.91
C THR A 158 4.55 -0.13 -10.48
N MET A 159 4.36 -1.43 -10.31
CA MET A 159 4.36 -2.07 -8.98
C MET A 159 5.75 -2.05 -8.33
N LEU A 160 6.80 -2.28 -9.11
CA LEU A 160 8.18 -2.11 -8.65
C LEU A 160 8.42 -0.67 -8.16
N GLY A 161 8.00 0.32 -8.96
CA GLY A 161 8.10 1.74 -8.60
C GLY A 161 7.34 2.09 -7.31
N LEU A 162 6.13 1.55 -7.14
CA LEU A 162 5.33 1.73 -5.92
C LEU A 162 5.99 1.07 -4.69
N ALA A 163 6.51 -0.15 -4.82
CA ALA A 163 7.20 -0.85 -3.74
C ALA A 163 8.48 -0.11 -3.31
N LEU A 164 9.26 0.36 -4.28
CA LEU A 164 10.45 1.17 -4.02
C LEU A 164 10.10 2.52 -3.41
N GLY A 165 9.11 3.20 -3.95
CA GLY A 165 8.62 4.47 -3.42
C GLY A 165 8.14 4.36 -1.97
N ALA A 166 7.35 3.34 -1.66
CA ALA A 166 6.91 3.04 -0.31
C ALA A 166 8.10 2.76 0.63
N THR A 167 9.06 1.96 0.19
CA THR A 167 10.27 1.64 0.99
C THR A 167 11.12 2.88 1.24
N LEU A 168 11.33 3.70 0.22
CA LEU A 168 12.08 4.96 0.35
C LEU A 168 11.35 5.97 1.25
N LEU A 169 10.02 6.06 1.13
CA LEU A 169 9.20 6.91 2.00
C LEU A 169 9.34 6.51 3.46
N VAL A 170 9.22 5.22 3.76
CA VAL A 170 9.40 4.70 5.13
C VAL A 170 10.82 4.97 5.62
N ALA A 171 11.84 4.73 4.82
CA ALA A 171 13.23 5.02 5.16
C ALA A 171 13.48 6.52 5.40
N TRP A 172 12.83 7.37 4.62
CA TRP A 172 12.89 8.82 4.77
C TRP A 172 12.21 9.28 6.06
N VAL A 173 10.99 8.80 6.34
CA VAL A 173 10.27 9.11 7.59
C VAL A 173 11.09 8.66 8.80
N HIS A 174 11.67 7.46 8.76
CA HIS A 174 12.53 6.94 9.83
C HIS A 174 13.72 7.84 10.18
N ARG A 175 14.25 8.60 9.22
CA ARG A 175 15.41 9.48 9.38
C ARG A 175 15.04 10.91 9.77
N ASN A 176 13.77 11.29 9.61
CA ASN A 176 13.29 12.64 9.84
C ASN A 176 12.67 12.83 11.24
N ARG A 177 12.43 14.10 11.61
CA ARG A 177 11.77 14.47 12.87
C ARG A 177 10.40 13.81 13.02
N CYS A 178 9.63 13.68 11.93
CA CYS A 178 8.34 12.97 11.94
C CYS A 178 8.47 11.53 12.45
N GLY A 179 9.54 10.82 12.11
CA GLY A 179 9.77 9.45 12.61
C GLY A 179 10.08 9.41 14.12
N LEU A 180 10.71 10.45 14.65
CA LEU A 180 10.94 10.58 16.09
C LEU A 180 9.62 10.86 16.81
N GLU A 181 8.78 11.76 16.27
CA GLU A 181 7.46 12.06 16.83
C GLU A 181 6.54 10.84 16.83
N LEU A 182 6.53 10.05 15.74
CA LEU A 182 5.76 8.81 15.67
C LEU A 182 6.20 7.76 16.69
N ARG A 183 7.51 7.70 16.99
CA ARG A 183 8.03 6.80 18.04
C ARG A 183 7.73 7.30 19.44
N ALA A 184 7.75 8.62 19.66
CA ALA A 184 7.38 9.23 20.93
C ALA A 184 5.93 8.89 21.32
N ILE A 185 5.00 8.80 20.35
CA ILE A 185 3.63 8.36 20.59
C ILE A 185 3.59 6.94 21.19
N ARG A 186 4.51 6.06 20.76
CA ARG A 186 4.60 4.70 21.29
C ARG A 186 5.09 4.65 22.73
N GLU A 187 5.99 5.57 23.11
CA GLU A 187 6.58 5.59 24.47
C GLU A 187 5.64 6.26 25.48
N ASP A 188 4.80 7.21 25.05
CA ASP A 188 3.91 7.96 25.95
C ASP A 188 2.62 7.17 26.30
N GLU A 189 2.33 6.06 25.64
CA GLU A 189 1.21 5.17 26.03
C GLU A 189 1.52 4.24 27.21
N GLU A 190 2.80 4.08 27.57
CA GLU A 190 3.25 3.20 28.67
C GLU A 190 3.50 3.99 29.99
N ALA A 191 3.35 5.32 29.98
CA ALA A 191 3.49 6.19 31.17
C ALA A 191 2.12 6.60 31.71
#